data_8c4f18d19ef6eb4fb1ecd7ebb720263c
#
_entry.id   8c4f18d19ef6eb4fb1ecd7ebb720263c
#
_cell.length_a   1.000
_cell.length_b   1.000
_cell.length_c   1.000
_cell.angle_alpha   90.00
_cell.angle_beta   90.00
_cell.angle_gamma   90.00
#
_symmetry.space_group_name_H-M   'P 1'
#
loop_
_entity.id
_entity.type
_entity.pdbx_description
1 polymer ?
#
loop_
_entity_poly.entity_id
_entity_poly.type
_entity_poly.pdbx_seq_one_letter_code
_entity_poly.pdbx_strand_id
1 'polypeptide(L)'
;MIEWYRNLYMDDEVKKSPAACRREAESGKIHIMPLYCISFAANESNLLDIISCNELYFKYYKMHTMYVVGLASSYKSAVNLAADILIEVYKNTGAFDVRTYYGNQALGCDN
;
A
#
# COMPACT_ATOMS: atom_id res chain seq x y z
N MET A 1 -7.61 -2.24 -10.00
CA MET A 1 -8.24 -1.13 -9.25
C MET A 1 -7.61 -1.01 -7.88
N ILE A 2 -7.36 0.23 -7.43
CA ILE A 2 -6.72 0.49 -6.14
C ILE A 2 -7.73 1.11 -5.19
N GLU A 3 -7.84 0.54 -3.99
CA GLU A 3 -8.55 1.11 -2.87
C GLU A 3 -7.52 1.66 -1.89
N TRP A 4 -7.58 2.94 -1.58
CA TRP A 4 -6.59 3.60 -0.75
C TRP A 4 -7.03 3.68 0.70
N TYR A 5 -6.10 3.32 1.61
CA TYR A 5 -6.34 3.59 3.03
C TYR A 5 -6.43 5.10 3.25
N ARG A 6 -7.42 5.52 4.05
CA ARG A 6 -7.70 6.93 4.29
C ARG A 6 -6.48 7.69 4.80
N ASN A 7 -5.77 7.11 5.75
CA ASN A 7 -4.59 7.71 6.35
C ASN A 7 -3.33 7.04 5.80
N LEU A 8 -3.18 7.08 4.50
CA LEU A 8 -2.11 6.41 3.76
C LEU A 8 -0.74 6.69 4.38
N TYR A 9 0.02 5.64 4.64
CA TYR A 9 1.42 5.79 5.06
C TYR A 9 2.26 6.18 3.87
N MET A 10 3.14 7.18 4.05
CA MET A 10 3.94 7.71 2.95
C MET A 10 5.34 8.00 3.43
N ASP A 11 6.34 7.80 2.57
CA ASP A 11 7.69 8.27 2.87
C ASP A 11 7.79 9.77 2.57
N ASP A 12 8.93 10.37 2.87
CA ASP A 12 9.11 11.82 2.77
C ASP A 12 8.94 12.33 1.34
N GLU A 13 9.40 11.56 0.36
CA GLU A 13 9.25 11.98 -1.05
C GLU A 13 7.80 12.00 -1.48
N VAL A 14 7.05 10.95 -1.13
CA VAL A 14 5.62 10.88 -1.49
C VAL A 14 4.84 11.98 -0.80
N LYS A 15 5.20 12.33 0.43
CA LYS A 15 4.53 13.41 1.16
C LYS A 15 4.62 14.77 0.49
N LYS A 16 5.58 14.96 -0.40
CA LYS A 16 5.72 16.23 -1.12
C LYS A 16 4.61 16.44 -2.14
N SER A 17 4.08 15.35 -2.70
CA SER A 17 3.00 15.44 -3.69
C SER A 17 2.13 14.18 -3.68
N PRO A 18 1.37 13.98 -2.60
CA PRO A 18 0.63 12.72 -2.43
C PRO A 18 -0.38 12.44 -3.53
N ALA A 19 -1.11 13.46 -3.96
CA ALA A 19 -2.14 13.29 -4.99
C ALA A 19 -1.51 12.89 -6.33
N ALA A 20 -0.39 13.49 -6.68
CA ALA A 20 0.30 13.16 -7.92
C ALA A 20 0.83 11.73 -7.88
N CYS A 21 1.38 11.31 -6.75
CA CYS A 21 1.88 9.95 -6.60
C CYS A 21 0.77 8.91 -6.69
N ARG A 22 -0.39 9.21 -6.11
CA ARG A 22 -1.54 8.31 -6.23
C ARG A 22 -2.03 8.21 -7.67
N ARG A 23 -2.09 9.34 -8.38
CA ARG A 23 -2.47 9.33 -9.79
C ARG A 23 -1.51 8.50 -10.63
N GLU A 24 -0.21 8.61 -10.36
CA GLU A 24 0.79 7.81 -11.06
C GLU A 24 0.57 6.32 -10.82
N ALA A 25 0.35 5.93 -9.56
CA ALA A 25 0.09 4.53 -9.23
C ALA A 25 -1.17 4.01 -9.93
N GLU A 26 -2.21 4.84 -9.98
CA GLU A 26 -3.50 4.44 -10.58
C GLU A 26 -3.47 4.40 -12.10
N SER A 27 -2.48 5.02 -12.72
CA SER A 27 -2.44 5.13 -14.18
C SER A 27 -2.29 3.78 -14.88
N GLY A 28 -1.71 2.79 -14.21
CA GLY A 28 -1.45 1.48 -14.80
C GLY A 28 -0.45 1.52 -15.93
N LYS A 29 0.38 2.56 -15.99
CA LYS A 29 1.41 2.71 -17.01
C LYS A 29 2.78 2.44 -16.40
N ILE A 30 3.76 2.16 -17.26
CA ILE A 30 5.13 1.99 -16.80
C ILE A 30 5.74 3.37 -16.57
N HIS A 31 6.40 3.51 -15.41
CA HIS A 31 6.99 4.77 -14.99
C HIS A 31 8.50 4.68 -14.97
N ILE A 32 9.14 5.82 -15.24
CA ILE A 32 10.60 5.94 -15.15
C ILE A 32 11.01 6.06 -13.68
N MET A 33 10.28 6.87 -12.90
CA MET A 33 10.58 7.07 -11.48
C MET A 33 10.01 5.92 -10.67
N PRO A 34 10.78 5.38 -9.71
CA PRO A 34 10.27 4.28 -8.89
C PRO A 34 9.17 4.74 -7.96
N LEU A 35 8.19 3.86 -7.78
CA LEU A 35 7.10 4.06 -6.85
C LEU A 35 6.59 2.68 -6.44
N TYR A 36 6.38 2.48 -5.15
CA TYR A 36 6.03 1.18 -4.59
C TYR A 36 4.78 1.28 -3.74
N CYS A 37 3.85 0.35 -3.95
CA CYS A 37 2.66 0.23 -3.14
C CYS A 37 2.86 -0.83 -2.06
N ILE A 38 2.38 -0.55 -0.85
CA ILE A 38 2.33 -1.53 0.22
C ILE A 38 0.86 -1.89 0.40
N SER A 39 0.53 -3.15 0.13
CA SER A 39 -0.86 -3.60 0.13
C SER A 39 -1.03 -4.81 1.03
N PHE A 40 -2.29 -5.16 1.32
CA PHE A 40 -2.58 -6.43 1.95
C PHE A 40 -2.10 -7.54 1.02
N ALA A 41 -1.51 -8.58 1.62
CA ALA A 41 -0.96 -9.67 0.83
C ALA A 41 -2.06 -10.42 0.08
N ALA A 42 -1.73 -10.86 -1.14
CA ALA A 42 -2.66 -11.63 -1.95
C ALA A 42 -2.87 -13.03 -1.37
N ASN A 43 -1.86 -13.58 -0.70
CA ASN A 43 -1.99 -14.89 -0.06
C ASN A 43 -1.92 -14.74 1.45
N GLU A 44 -2.45 -15.72 2.16
CA GLU A 44 -2.58 -15.65 3.61
C GLU A 44 -1.28 -15.89 4.37
N SER A 45 -0.25 -16.38 3.70
CA SER A 45 1.02 -16.63 4.37
C SER A 45 1.88 -15.39 4.52
N ASN A 46 1.55 -14.31 3.80
CA ASN A 46 2.25 -13.03 3.92
C ASN A 46 1.35 -12.02 4.62
N LEU A 47 1.98 -11.08 5.31
CA LEU A 47 1.23 -10.02 6.00
C LEU A 47 0.97 -8.83 5.09
N LEU A 48 2.00 -8.40 4.37
CA LEU A 48 1.93 -7.28 3.43
C LEU A 48 2.74 -7.63 2.18
N ASP A 49 2.33 -7.10 1.05
CA ASP A 49 3.09 -7.17 -0.19
C ASP A 49 3.64 -5.79 -0.53
N ILE A 50 4.87 -5.76 -1.02
CA ILE A 50 5.47 -4.56 -1.58
C ILE A 50 5.51 -4.76 -3.09
N ILE A 51 4.79 -3.92 -3.82
CA ILE A 51 4.61 -4.08 -5.26
C ILE A 51 5.06 -2.82 -5.97
N SER A 52 6.00 -2.96 -6.91
CA SER A 52 6.36 -1.83 -7.77
C SER A 52 5.14 -1.39 -8.56
N CYS A 53 4.91 -0.08 -8.65
CA CYS A 53 3.78 0.43 -9.42
C CYS A 53 3.88 0.06 -10.89
N ASN A 54 5.07 -0.25 -11.40
CA ASN A 54 5.22 -0.74 -12.76
C ASN A 54 4.58 -2.12 -12.95
N GLU A 55 4.47 -2.91 -11.89
CA GLU A 55 3.79 -4.20 -11.97
C GLU A 55 2.29 -4.05 -12.16
N LEU A 56 1.74 -2.90 -11.83
CA LEU A 56 0.32 -2.63 -11.99
C LEU A 56 -0.09 -2.50 -13.46
N TYR A 57 0.91 -2.39 -14.34
CA TYR A 57 0.68 -2.43 -15.78
C TYR A 57 0.11 -3.76 -16.22
N PHE A 58 0.44 -4.86 -15.52
CA PHE A 58 0.04 -6.19 -15.93
C PHE A 58 -1.43 -6.44 -15.66
N LYS A 59 -2.03 -7.26 -16.53
CA LYS A 59 -3.46 -7.53 -16.53
C LYS A 59 -3.97 -8.04 -15.18
N TYR A 60 -3.18 -8.85 -14.49
CA TYR A 60 -3.58 -9.39 -13.19
C TYR A 60 -4.02 -8.26 -12.25
N TYR A 61 -3.17 -7.25 -12.08
CA TYR A 61 -3.46 -6.16 -11.15
C TYR A 61 -4.57 -5.24 -11.66
N LYS A 62 -4.74 -5.15 -12.97
CA LYS A 62 -5.83 -4.34 -13.54
C LYS A 62 -7.19 -4.95 -13.29
N MET A 63 -7.25 -6.27 -13.09
CA MET A 63 -8.50 -7.00 -12.91
C MET A 63 -8.80 -7.31 -11.45
N HIS A 64 -7.90 -7.01 -10.54
CA HIS A 64 -8.08 -7.30 -9.12
C HIS A 64 -8.02 -6.03 -8.30
N THR A 65 -8.81 -5.99 -7.23
CA THR A 65 -8.76 -4.87 -6.30
C THR A 65 -7.58 -5.04 -5.36
N MET A 66 -6.81 -3.96 -5.21
CA MET A 66 -5.68 -3.91 -4.28
C MET A 66 -6.00 -2.91 -3.18
N TYR A 67 -5.82 -3.33 -1.94
CA TYR A 67 -6.02 -2.46 -0.78
C TYR A 67 -4.66 -1.93 -0.34
N VAL A 68 -4.37 -0.67 -0.67
CA VAL A 68 -3.06 -0.07 -0.48
C VAL A 68 -3.06 0.77 0.78
N VAL A 69 -2.15 0.43 1.69
CA VAL A 69 -2.01 1.14 2.96
C VAL A 69 -0.77 2.04 3.00
N GLY A 70 0.16 1.87 2.08
CA GLY A 70 1.37 2.69 2.02
C GLY A 70 1.85 2.92 0.61
N LEU A 71 2.61 4.00 0.43
CA LEU A 71 3.17 4.39 -0.86
C LEU A 71 4.56 4.96 -0.62
N ALA A 72 5.54 4.44 -1.34
CA ALA A 72 6.94 4.80 -1.12
C ALA A 72 7.67 5.02 -2.44
N SER A 73 8.72 5.84 -2.39
CA SER A 73 9.48 6.24 -3.57
C SER A 73 10.66 5.33 -3.87
N SER A 74 10.97 4.37 -2.99
CA SER A 74 12.03 3.40 -3.22
C SER A 74 11.71 2.10 -2.51
N TYR A 75 12.36 1.03 -2.92
CA TYR A 75 12.14 -0.27 -2.28
C TYR A 75 12.56 -0.24 -0.81
N LYS A 76 13.69 0.40 -0.52
CA LYS A 76 14.16 0.50 0.86
C LYS A 76 13.16 1.26 1.74
N SER A 77 12.66 2.38 1.25
CA SER A 77 11.63 3.13 1.97
C SER A 77 10.37 2.31 2.15
N ALA A 78 9.99 1.53 1.15
CA ALA A 78 8.82 0.66 1.23
C ALA A 78 8.99 -0.40 2.32
N VAL A 79 10.17 -1.00 2.41
CA VAL A 79 10.45 -1.99 3.46
C VAL A 79 10.36 -1.36 4.84
N ASN A 80 10.96 -0.18 5.01
CA ASN A 80 10.91 0.53 6.29
C ASN A 80 9.47 0.90 6.65
N LEU A 81 8.71 1.37 5.68
CA LEU A 81 7.33 1.76 5.89
C LEU A 81 6.46 0.54 6.25
N ALA A 82 6.69 -0.59 5.58
CA ALA A 82 5.97 -1.82 5.89
C ALA A 82 6.27 -2.28 7.32
N ALA A 83 7.52 -2.17 7.74
CA ALA A 83 7.89 -2.50 9.13
C ALA A 83 7.17 -1.60 10.12
N ASP A 84 7.09 -0.30 9.84
CA ASP A 84 6.40 0.65 10.70
C ASP A 84 4.91 0.32 10.79
N ILE A 85 4.30 -0.07 9.68
CA ILE A 85 2.88 -0.47 9.65
C ILE A 85 2.66 -1.69 10.53
N LEU A 86 3.52 -2.70 10.42
CA LEU A 86 3.39 -3.91 11.22
C LEU A 86 3.59 -3.64 12.72
N ILE A 87 4.53 -2.76 13.05
CA ILE A 87 4.75 -2.37 14.45
C ILE A 87 3.53 -1.65 15.01
N GLU A 88 2.93 -0.77 14.23
CA GLU A 88 1.73 -0.06 14.64
C GLU A 88 0.58 -1.04 14.94
N VAL A 89 0.35 -1.99 14.05
CA VAL A 89 -0.69 -2.99 14.24
C VAL A 89 -0.41 -3.81 15.49
N TYR A 90 0.83 -4.24 15.69
CA TYR A 90 1.17 -5.05 16.84
C TYR A 90 1.00 -4.28 18.16
N LYS A 91 1.40 -3.01 18.19
CA LYS A 91 1.25 -2.18 19.39
C LYS A 91 -0.21 -2.02 19.80
N ASN A 92 -1.10 -1.94 18.83
CA ASN A 92 -2.51 -1.68 19.11
C ASN A 92 -3.35 -2.93 19.32
N THR A 93 -2.89 -4.09 18.83
CA THR A 93 -3.71 -5.31 18.87
C THR A 93 -3.01 -6.49 19.53
N GLY A 94 -1.69 -6.45 19.67
CA GLY A 94 -0.92 -7.60 20.16
C GLY A 94 -0.74 -8.69 19.11
N ALA A 95 -1.10 -8.43 17.86
CA ALA A 95 -1.01 -9.39 16.77
C ALA A 95 -0.65 -8.66 15.47
N PHE A 96 -0.50 -9.42 14.39
CA PHE A 96 -0.16 -8.85 13.08
C PHE A 96 -1.31 -8.98 12.08
N ASP A 97 -2.54 -8.98 12.54
CA ASP A 97 -3.70 -9.10 11.66
C ASP A 97 -4.02 -7.73 11.02
N VAL A 98 -3.26 -7.40 9.98
CA VAL A 98 -3.38 -6.11 9.30
C VAL A 98 -4.75 -5.93 8.66
N ARG A 99 -5.32 -7.00 8.10
CA ARG A 99 -6.60 -6.91 7.42
C ARG A 99 -7.71 -6.49 8.36
N THR A 100 -7.78 -7.11 9.53
CA THR A 100 -8.80 -6.77 10.52
C THR A 100 -8.58 -5.36 11.05
N TYR A 101 -7.34 -5.02 11.36
CA TYR A 101 -7.03 -3.72 11.93
C TYR A 101 -7.43 -2.58 10.99
N TYR A 102 -6.95 -2.61 9.75
CA TYR A 102 -7.21 -1.53 8.81
C TYR A 102 -8.59 -1.64 8.16
N GLY A 103 -9.08 -2.85 7.97
CA GLY A 103 -10.40 -3.05 7.39
C GLY A 103 -11.51 -2.45 8.23
N ASN A 104 -11.35 -2.46 9.55
CA ASN A 104 -12.34 -1.87 10.44
C ASN A 104 -12.25 -0.35 10.52
N GLN A 105 -11.16 0.24 10.05
CA GLN A 105 -10.93 1.68 10.16
C GLN A 105 -11.12 2.43 8.85
N ALA A 106 -10.95 1.73 7.72
CA ALA A 106 -10.94 2.36 6.42
C ALA A 106 -11.26 1.31 5.38
N LEU A 107 -10.81 1.49 4.14
CA LEU A 107 -10.86 0.49 3.09
C LEU A 107 -12.27 -0.06 2.85
N GLY A 108 -13.26 0.80 2.90
CA GLY A 108 -14.63 0.43 2.62
C GLY A 108 -15.41 -0.11 3.80
N CYS A 109 -14.77 -0.21 4.95
CA CYS A 109 -15.41 -0.68 6.18
C CYS A 109 -15.59 0.42 7.19
N ASP A 110 -15.60 1.63 6.75
CA ASP A 110 -15.67 2.81 7.61
C ASP A 110 -17.09 3.30 7.84
N ASN A 111 -17.97 2.43 7.77
CA ASN A 111 -19.38 2.69 8.00
C ASN A 111 -19.75 2.63 9.46
#